data_6183c89153ed83cd19f1b28ce5e408a6
#
_entry.id   6183c89153ed83cd19f1b28ce5e408a6
#
_cell.length_a   1.000
_cell.length_b   1.000
_cell.length_c   1.000
_cell.angle_alpha   90.00
_cell.angle_beta   90.00
_cell.angle_gamma   90.00
#
_symmetry.space_group_name_H-M   'P 1'
#
loop_
_entity.id
_entity.type
_entity.pdbx_description
1 polymer ?
#
loop_
_entity_poly.entity_id
_entity_poly.type
_entity_poly.pdbx_seq_one_letter_code
_entity_poly.pdbx_strand_id
1 'polypeptide(L)'
;DIDRVAREYIISKGYKTIPHSVGHGIGIEVHEAPHLSQKSKDILKVGMVFSIEPGIYMPGLGGVRVEDLFVLEKSGPKIITHSPKQIIEL
;
A
#
# COMPACT_ATOMS: atom_id res chain seq x y z
N ASP A 1 -7.83 -6.14 6.24
CA ASP A 1 -8.30 -4.86 6.81
C ASP A 1 -7.53 -3.63 6.32
N ILE A 2 -6.22 -3.72 6.16
CA ILE A 2 -5.41 -2.60 5.63
C ILE A 2 -5.85 -2.26 4.20
N ASP A 3 -6.02 -3.27 3.35
CA ASP A 3 -6.51 -3.08 1.98
C ASP A 3 -7.91 -2.44 1.98
N ARG A 4 -8.81 -2.91 2.85
CA ARG A 4 -10.17 -2.37 2.95
C ARG A 4 -10.18 -0.89 3.34
N VAL A 5 -9.38 -0.51 4.32
CA VAL A 5 -9.29 0.90 4.77
C VAL A 5 -8.88 1.82 3.62
N ALA A 6 -7.85 1.43 2.86
CA ALA A 6 -7.38 2.22 1.73
C ALA A 6 -8.44 2.33 0.62
N ARG A 7 -9.09 1.21 0.27
CA ARG A 7 -10.14 1.20 -0.76
C ARG A 7 -11.34 2.04 -0.39
N GLU A 8 -11.85 1.87 0.82
CA GLU A 8 -13.00 2.64 1.29
C GLU A 8 -12.71 4.13 1.30
N TYR A 9 -11.52 4.54 1.70
CA TYR A 9 -11.11 5.94 1.68
C TYR A 9 -11.11 6.50 0.24
N ILE A 10 -10.50 5.80 -0.70
CA ILE A 10 -10.43 6.22 -2.11
C ILE A 10 -11.84 6.35 -2.70
N ILE A 11 -12.69 5.36 -2.46
CA ILE A 11 -14.08 5.38 -2.94
C ILE A 11 -14.86 6.54 -2.29
N SER A 12 -14.64 6.81 -1.02
CA SER A 12 -15.30 7.92 -0.30
C SER A 12 -14.97 9.29 -0.88
N LYS A 13 -13.84 9.41 -1.57
CA LYS A 13 -13.42 10.64 -2.25
C LYS A 13 -13.88 10.72 -3.70
N GLY A 14 -14.71 9.79 -4.17
CA GLY A 14 -15.30 9.81 -5.50
C GLY A 14 -14.48 9.14 -6.58
N TYR A 15 -13.43 8.41 -6.23
CA TYR A 15 -12.57 7.70 -7.18
C TYR A 15 -12.93 6.22 -7.25
N LYS A 16 -12.50 5.57 -8.34
CA LYS A 16 -12.68 4.12 -8.49
C LYS A 16 -11.73 3.38 -7.55
N THR A 17 -12.10 2.15 -7.23
CA THR A 17 -11.27 1.29 -6.39
C THR A 17 -9.91 0.99 -7.03
N ILE A 18 -8.97 0.60 -6.19
CA ILE A 18 -7.62 0.20 -6.61
C ILE A 18 -7.71 -1.09 -7.43
N PRO A 19 -7.09 -1.17 -8.62
CA PRO A 19 -7.13 -2.37 -9.47
C PRO A 19 -6.11 -3.46 -9.06
N HIS A 20 -5.33 -3.23 -8.00
CA HIS A 20 -4.33 -4.15 -7.48
C HIS A 20 -4.43 -4.27 -5.96
N SER A 21 -3.66 -5.16 -5.36
CA SER A 21 -3.52 -5.23 -3.89
C SER A 21 -2.90 -3.94 -3.36
N VAL A 22 -3.25 -3.57 -2.13
CA VAL A 22 -2.69 -2.34 -1.52
C VAL A 22 -1.24 -2.52 -1.10
N GLY A 23 -0.76 -3.75 -0.97
CA GLY A 23 0.62 -4.00 -0.62
C GLY A 23 0.98 -5.48 -0.57
N HIS A 24 2.25 -5.72 -0.31
CA HIS A 24 2.82 -7.07 -0.28
C HIS A 24 4.09 -7.11 0.57
N GLY A 25 4.51 -8.32 0.95
CA GLY A 25 5.77 -8.54 1.63
C GLY A 25 6.97 -8.23 0.74
N ILE A 26 8.04 -7.83 1.37
CA ILE A 26 9.32 -7.51 0.73
C ILE A 26 10.38 -8.49 1.22
N GLY A 27 11.10 -9.08 0.28
CA GLY A 27 12.18 -10.01 0.59
C GLY A 27 12.97 -10.40 -0.65
N ILE A 28 13.26 -11.68 -0.80
CA ILE A 28 14.01 -12.20 -1.94
C ILE A 28 13.21 -12.07 -3.23
N GLU A 29 11.91 -12.31 -3.17
CA GLU A 29 11.02 -12.14 -4.31
C GLU A 29 10.42 -10.73 -4.33
N VAL A 30 10.10 -10.26 -5.53
CA VAL A 30 9.48 -8.93 -5.72
C VAL A 30 8.15 -8.84 -4.98
N HIS A 31 7.37 -9.91 -5.05
CA HIS A 31 6.11 -10.03 -4.34
C HIS A 31 6.11 -11.32 -3.53
N GLU A 32 6.04 -11.20 -2.23
CA GLU A 32 5.96 -12.36 -1.34
C GLU A 32 5.00 -12.10 -0.19
N ALA A 33 4.75 -13.11 0.63
CA ALA A 33 3.91 -12.95 1.83
C ALA A 33 4.54 -11.93 2.80
N PRO A 34 3.72 -11.16 3.55
CA PRO A 34 2.26 -11.21 3.58
C PRO A 34 1.63 -10.52 2.38
N HIS A 35 0.42 -10.93 2.02
CA HIS A 35 -0.36 -10.28 0.97
C HIS A 35 -1.40 -9.35 1.60
N LEU A 36 -1.37 -8.08 1.21
CA LEU A 36 -2.30 -7.06 1.69
C LEU A 36 -3.36 -6.81 0.61
N SER A 37 -4.32 -7.72 0.52
CA SER A 37 -5.38 -7.68 -0.48
C SER A 37 -6.74 -7.95 0.16
N GLN A 38 -7.81 -7.74 -0.62
CA GLN A 38 -9.17 -8.01 -0.16
C GLN A 38 -9.39 -9.49 0.20
N LYS A 39 -8.72 -10.38 -0.51
CA LYS A 39 -8.88 -11.84 -0.34
C LYS A 39 -7.89 -12.46 0.64
N SER A 40 -6.89 -11.71 1.06
CA SER A 40 -5.85 -12.23 1.93
C SER A 40 -6.37 -12.51 3.33
N LYS A 41 -5.93 -13.63 3.88
CA LYS A 41 -6.13 -14.01 5.28
C LYS A 41 -4.84 -13.92 6.08
N ASP A 42 -3.80 -13.37 5.49
CA ASP A 42 -2.51 -13.22 6.14
C ASP A 42 -2.62 -12.27 7.34
N ILE A 43 -1.93 -12.61 8.40
CA ILE A 43 -1.86 -11.81 9.63
C ILE A 43 -0.46 -11.24 9.73
N LEU A 44 -0.37 -9.92 9.87
CA LEU A 44 0.90 -9.26 10.05
C LEU A 44 1.49 -9.59 11.41
N LYS A 45 2.79 -9.88 11.42
CA LYS A 45 3.54 -10.21 12.63
C LYS A 45 4.74 -9.28 12.76
N VAL A 46 5.17 -9.06 13.99
CA VAL A 46 6.38 -8.28 14.30
C VAL A 46 7.57 -8.83 13.50
N GLY A 47 8.33 -7.94 12.89
CA GLY A 47 9.47 -8.26 12.04
C GLY A 47 9.16 -8.33 10.56
N MET A 48 7.89 -8.39 10.16
CA MET A 48 7.53 -8.38 8.74
C MET A 48 7.80 -7.03 8.10
N VAL A 49 8.31 -7.06 6.87
CA VAL A 49 8.52 -5.90 6.01
C VAL A 49 7.57 -5.99 4.83
N PHE A 50 6.84 -4.93 4.57
CA PHE A 50 5.81 -4.91 3.54
C PHE A 50 5.64 -3.53 2.94
N SER A 51 5.07 -3.48 1.73
CA SER A 51 4.69 -2.24 1.07
C SER A 51 3.25 -1.85 1.40
N ILE A 52 2.96 -0.56 1.34
CA ILE A 52 1.60 -0.03 1.26
C ILE A 52 1.62 0.97 0.11
N GLU A 53 0.85 0.66 -0.95
CA GLU A 53 0.98 1.36 -2.24
C GLU A 53 -0.38 1.65 -2.89
N PRO A 54 -1.27 2.38 -2.19
CA PRO A 54 -2.55 2.77 -2.78
C PRO A 54 -2.35 3.68 -3.98
N GLY A 55 -3.25 3.59 -4.93
CA GLY A 55 -3.19 4.41 -6.14
C GLY A 55 -4.56 4.74 -6.69
N ILE A 56 -4.60 5.81 -7.46
CA ILE A 56 -5.77 6.27 -8.20
C ILE A 56 -5.41 6.23 -9.67
N TYR A 57 -6.24 5.60 -10.48
CA TYR A 57 -6.00 5.40 -11.89
C TYR A 57 -7.22 5.85 -12.69
N MET A 58 -7.00 6.75 -13.65
CA MET A 58 -8.04 7.27 -14.54
C MET A 58 -7.72 6.83 -15.96
N PRO A 59 -8.45 5.84 -16.53
CA PRO A 59 -8.20 5.36 -17.89
C PRO A 59 -8.21 6.50 -18.90
N GLY A 60 -7.20 6.54 -19.78
CA GLY A 60 -7.05 7.58 -20.79
C GLY A 60 -6.43 8.89 -20.30
N LEU A 61 -6.26 9.06 -18.99
CA LEU A 61 -5.66 10.26 -18.40
C LEU A 61 -4.33 9.98 -17.71
N GLY A 62 -4.30 8.98 -16.84
CA GLY A 62 -3.11 8.63 -16.09
C GLY A 62 -3.44 8.10 -14.71
N GLY A 63 -2.42 7.99 -13.88
CA GLY A 63 -2.59 7.50 -12.52
C GLY A 63 -1.50 8.01 -11.60
N VAL A 64 -1.76 7.91 -10.30
CA VAL A 64 -0.80 8.24 -9.24
C VAL A 64 -0.84 7.12 -8.20
N ARG A 65 0.34 6.64 -7.84
CA ARG A 65 0.52 5.68 -6.76
C ARG A 65 1.53 6.24 -5.77
N VAL A 66 1.19 6.18 -4.50
CA VAL A 66 2.10 6.55 -3.42
C VAL A 66 2.48 5.26 -2.70
N GLU A 67 3.76 5.00 -2.60
CA GLU A 67 4.28 3.75 -2.04
C GLU A 67 5.28 4.03 -0.93
N ASP A 68 5.08 3.39 0.19
CA ASP A 68 6.04 3.34 1.29
C ASP A 68 6.26 1.91 1.74
N LEU A 69 7.45 1.67 2.26
CA LEU A 69 7.80 0.42 2.92
C LEU A 69 7.73 0.58 4.43
N PHE A 70 7.23 -0.45 5.07
CA PHE A 70 7.03 -0.50 6.52
C PHE A 70 7.67 -1.75 7.11
N VAL A 71 8.16 -1.64 8.33
CA VAL A 71 8.46 -2.78 9.18
C VAL A 71 7.49 -2.77 10.37
N LEU A 72 6.93 -3.92 10.70
CA LEU A 72 6.07 -4.03 11.87
C LEU A 72 6.92 -4.28 13.12
N GLU A 73 6.97 -3.30 13.99
CA GLU A 73 7.62 -3.39 15.30
C GLU A 73 6.58 -3.63 16.40
N LYS A 74 7.04 -3.96 17.62
CA LYS A 74 6.15 -4.15 18.77
C LYS A 74 5.33 -2.90 19.09
N SER A 75 5.88 -1.73 18.84
CA SER A 75 5.22 -0.43 19.07
C SER A 75 4.28 -0.03 17.94
N GLY A 76 4.22 -0.78 16.85
CA GLY A 76 3.42 -0.51 15.67
C GLY A 76 4.24 -0.44 14.39
N PRO A 77 3.62 -0.08 13.26
CA PRO A 77 4.33 0.02 12.00
C PRO A 77 5.29 1.23 11.98
N LYS A 78 6.48 1.00 11.42
CA LYS A 78 7.49 2.04 11.24
C LYS A 78 7.78 2.20 9.76
N ILE A 79 7.69 3.43 9.26
CA ILE A 79 8.06 3.78 7.90
C ILE A 79 9.58 3.64 7.71
N ILE A 80 9.98 3.00 6.63
CA ILE A 80 11.40 2.83 6.25
C ILE A 80 11.78 3.82 5.16
N THR A 81 10.86 4.14 4.25
CA THR A 81 11.09 5.06 3.12
C THR A 81 10.70 6.49 3.51
N HIS A 82 11.43 7.47 3.00
CA HIS A 82 11.28 8.86 3.39
C HIS A 82 11.16 9.84 2.22
N SER A 83 10.71 9.36 1.06
CA SER A 83 10.47 10.22 -0.09
C SER A 83 9.35 11.23 0.20
N PRO A 84 9.45 12.46 -0.32
CA PRO A 84 8.39 13.45 -0.18
C PRO A 84 7.07 12.96 -0.78
N LYS A 85 5.97 13.31 -0.13
CA LYS A 85 4.62 12.96 -0.60
C LYS A 85 3.91 14.10 -1.33
N GLN A 86 4.48 15.31 -1.26
CA GLN A 86 3.92 16.46 -1.97
C GLN A 86 4.27 16.40 -3.45
N ILE A 87 3.46 17.09 -4.26
CA ILE A 87 3.73 17.28 -5.68
C ILE A 87 4.99 18.13 -5.83
N ILE A 88 5.94 17.64 -6.62
CA ILE A 88 7.16 18.36 -6.97
C ILE A 88 7.07 18.73 -8.45
N GLU A 89 7.06 20.01 -8.73
CA GLU A 89 7.09 20.54 -10.11
C GLU A 89 8.54 20.86 -10.46
N LEU A 90 9.03 20.33 -11.57
CA LEU A 90 10.40 20.52 -12.05
C LEU A 90 10.55 21.75 -12.94
#